data_d22a0681411bea666488991b2432cca5
#
_entry.id   d22a0681411bea666488991b2432cca5
#
_cell.length_a   1.000
_cell.length_b   1.000
_cell.length_c   1.000
_cell.angle_alpha   90.00
_cell.angle_beta   90.00
_cell.angle_gamma   90.00
#
_symmetry.space_group_name_H-M   'P 1'
#
loop_
_entity.id
_entity.type
_entity.pdbx_description
1 polymer ?
#
loop_
_entity_poly.entity_id
_entity_poly.type
_entity_poly.pdbx_seq_one_letter_code
_entity_poly.pdbx_strand_id
1 'polypeptide(L)'
;MADDKKNELDITPEAEAESVEVYDAEPVDEANVIHLKKPMHNGADEIHLDFDRVTGYILLRCEKEAKKDDPLISVMALSQSYQARVAAAAANVKYDEILELSGADFTAVCLKVQNFLMGSR
;
A
#
# COMPACT_ATOMS: atom_id res chain seq x y z
N MET A 1 -34.60 -3.48 -2.83
CA MET A 1 -33.88 -3.51 -3.37
C MET A 1 -32.85 -3.42 -3.32
N ALA A 2 -34.11 -3.32 -3.18
CA ALA A 2 -33.37 -3.52 -3.55
C ALA A 2 -32.60 -3.29 -3.51
N ASP A 3 -33.38 -3.53 -3.40
CA ASP A 3 -32.66 -3.56 -3.80
C ASP A 3 -31.89 -3.30 -3.61
N ASP A 4 -33.09 -3.50 -3.26
CA ASP A 4 -32.28 -3.43 -3.54
C ASP A 4 -31.51 -3.20 -3.25
N LYS A 5 -32.12 -3.56 -3.18
CA LYS A 5 -31.43 -3.45 -3.32
C LYS A 5 -30.62 -3.35 -3.19
N LYS A 6 -31.49 -3.64 -2.79
CA LYS A 6 -30.78 -3.58 -3.10
C LYS A 6 -29.93 -3.50 -3.03
N ASN A 7 -31.14 -3.71 -2.35
CA ASN A 7 -30.23 -3.74 -2.75
C ASN A 7 -29.56 -3.59 -2.76
N GLU A 8 -30.03 -3.94 -2.81
CA GLU A 8 -29.36 -3.99 -3.34
C GLU A 8 -28.54 -3.96 -3.38
N LEU A 9 -29.74 -4.12 -2.72
CA LEU A 9 -28.93 -4.12 -3.32
C LEU A 9 -28.50 -4.06 -3.57
N ASP A 10 -29.25 -4.47 -2.90
CA ASP A 10 -28.59 -4.64 -3.71
C ASP A 10 -28.12 -4.44 -4.08
N ILE A 11 -28.98 -4.72 -4.09
CA ILE A 11 -28.31 -4.68 -4.92
C ILE A 11 -27.89 -4.57 -5.38
N THR A 12 -28.58 -4.83 -4.98
CA THR A 12 -28.01 -4.94 -5.94
C THR A 12 -27.70 -4.71 -6.41
N PRO A 13 -28.47 -4.84 -6.25
CA PRO A 13 -27.87 -4.74 -7.14
C PRO A 13 -27.52 -4.29 -7.48
N GLU A 14 -28.32 -4.53 -7.46
CA GLU A 14 -27.80 -4.33 -8.35
C GLU A 14 -27.07 -3.82 -8.51
N ALA A 15 -28.39 -3.82 -7.84
CA ALA A 15 -27.54 -3.59 -8.42
C ALA A 15 -26.99 -3.14 -8.48
N GLU A 16 -27.42 -2.98 -8.62
CA GLU A 16 -26.72 -2.75 -9.16
C GLU A 16 -25.86 -2.41 -9.47
N ALA A 17 -27.19 -2.59 -8.80
CA ALA A 17 -26.19 -2.57 -9.44
C ALA A 17 -25.67 -2.13 -9.66
N GLU A 18 -26.09 -2.01 -9.47
CA GLU A 18 -25.24 -1.81 -10.00
C GLU A 18 -24.37 -1.34 -10.24
N SER A 19 -25.33 -1.21 -9.80
CA SER A 19 -24.23 -1.01 -10.34
C SER A 19 -23.54 -0.45 -10.56
N VAL A 20 -23.86 -0.09 -10.55
CA VAL A 20 -22.82 0.20 -10.99
C VAL A 20 -22.21 0.69 -11.33
N GLU A 21 -22.25 0.81 -11.28
CA GLU A 21 -21.35 1.17 -11.62
C GLU A 21 -20.57 1.60 -12.10
N VAL A 22 -21.21 1.46 -12.33
CA VAL A 22 -19.86 1.68 -12.50
C VAL A 22 -19.30 3.01 -12.29
N TYR A 23 -18.65 3.22 -11.42
CA TYR A 23 -17.94 4.41 -11.25
C TYR A 23 -16.61 4.23 -11.89
N ASP A 24 -15.92 5.30 -12.07
CA ASP A 24 -14.71 5.24 -12.79
C ASP A 24 -13.51 5.13 -11.94
N ALA A 25 -13.67 5.11 -10.64
CA ALA A 25 -12.55 4.91 -9.78
C ALA A 25 -11.99 3.54 -10.02
N GLU A 26 -10.69 3.43 -10.06
CA GLU A 26 -10.04 2.16 -10.17
C GLU A 26 -10.40 1.30 -8.98
N PRO A 27 -10.69 0.03 -9.18
CA PRO A 27 -10.89 -0.83 -8.03
C PRO A 27 -9.64 -0.84 -7.17
N VAL A 28 -9.83 -0.84 -5.87
CA VAL A 28 -8.70 -0.97 -4.96
C VAL A 28 -8.13 -2.37 -5.13
N ASP A 29 -6.83 -2.45 -5.32
CA ASP A 29 -6.15 -3.73 -5.42
C ASP A 29 -5.96 -4.26 -4.01
N GLU A 30 -6.77 -5.23 -3.62
CA GLU A 30 -6.71 -5.77 -2.27
C GLU A 30 -5.35 -6.36 -1.93
N ALA A 31 -4.59 -6.80 -2.94
CA ALA A 31 -3.26 -7.34 -2.71
C ALA A 31 -2.31 -6.27 -2.18
N ASN A 32 -2.63 -4.99 -2.43
CA ASN A 32 -1.77 -3.88 -2.03
C ASN A 32 -2.37 -3.06 -0.90
N VAL A 33 -3.37 -3.61 -0.21
CA VAL A 33 -3.97 -2.98 0.96
C VAL A 33 -3.53 -3.78 2.19
N ILE A 34 -2.95 -3.09 3.15
CA ILE A 34 -2.53 -3.69 4.41
C ILE A 34 -3.50 -3.25 5.49
N HIS A 35 -4.20 -4.21 6.11
CA HIS A 35 -5.09 -3.93 7.22
C HIS A 35 -4.26 -3.93 8.49
N LEU A 36 -4.17 -2.77 9.14
CA LEU A 36 -3.28 -2.59 10.27
C LEU A 36 -3.86 -3.19 11.53
N LYS A 37 -3.01 -3.88 12.30
CA LYS A 37 -3.42 -4.39 13.60
C LYS A 37 -3.49 -3.27 14.62
N LYS A 38 -2.74 -2.19 14.39
CA LYS A 38 -2.74 -1.03 15.26
C LYS A 38 -2.85 0.20 14.38
N PRO A 39 -3.87 1.05 14.59
CA PRO A 39 -4.06 2.23 13.72
C PRO A 39 -2.86 3.17 13.76
N MET A 40 -2.69 3.91 12.67
CA MET A 40 -1.67 4.93 12.57
C MET A 40 -2.06 6.14 13.42
N HIS A 41 -1.11 7.05 13.60
CA HIS A 41 -1.33 8.28 14.35
C HIS A 41 -2.55 9.05 13.87
N ASN A 42 -2.78 9.06 12.55
CA ASN A 42 -3.91 9.79 11.98
C ASN A 42 -5.22 9.03 12.06
N GLY A 43 -5.24 7.89 12.73
CA GLY A 43 -6.43 7.07 12.90
C GLY A 43 -6.69 6.09 11.79
N ALA A 44 -5.88 6.09 10.74
CA ALA A 44 -6.07 5.16 9.64
C ALA A 44 -5.77 3.75 10.09
N ASP A 45 -6.62 2.80 9.69
CA ASP A 45 -6.43 1.40 10.02
C ASP A 45 -6.06 0.56 8.79
N GLU A 46 -5.77 1.21 7.67
CA GLU A 46 -5.32 0.57 6.45
C GLU A 46 -4.23 1.41 5.81
N ILE A 47 -3.34 0.74 5.09
CA ILE A 47 -2.37 1.40 4.23
C ILE A 47 -2.59 0.89 2.81
N HIS A 48 -2.74 1.81 1.87
CA HIS A 48 -2.92 1.48 0.46
C HIS A 48 -1.60 1.78 -0.25
N LEU A 49 -0.96 0.73 -0.75
CA LEU A 49 0.32 0.86 -1.44
C LEU A 49 0.06 1.00 -2.94
N ASP A 50 0.03 2.23 -3.41
CA ASP A 50 -0.18 2.50 -4.82
C ASP A 50 1.18 2.55 -5.51
N PHE A 51 1.62 1.40 -6.02
CA PHE A 51 2.94 1.29 -6.62
C PHE A 51 3.04 2.05 -7.95
N ASP A 52 1.92 2.44 -8.54
CA ASP A 52 1.97 3.27 -9.75
C ASP A 52 2.51 4.66 -9.45
N ARG A 53 2.49 5.07 -8.19
CA ARG A 53 3.09 6.35 -7.78
C ARG A 53 4.60 6.28 -7.73
N VAL A 54 5.18 5.07 -7.73
CA VAL A 54 6.60 4.89 -7.51
C VAL A 54 7.31 4.89 -8.86
N THR A 55 8.04 5.96 -9.13
CA THR A 55 8.80 6.11 -10.36
C THR A 55 10.26 5.75 -10.12
N GLY A 56 11.03 5.71 -11.20
CA GLY A 56 12.48 5.51 -11.09
C GLY A 56 13.14 6.59 -10.25
N TYR A 57 12.68 7.83 -10.37
CA TYR A 57 13.22 8.91 -9.53
C TYR A 57 13.03 8.62 -8.06
N ILE A 58 11.85 8.11 -7.69
CA ILE A 58 11.56 7.80 -6.31
C ILE A 58 12.42 6.64 -5.83
N LEU A 59 12.56 5.60 -6.66
CA LEU A 59 13.38 4.46 -6.28
C LEU A 59 14.83 4.87 -6.05
N LEU A 60 15.40 5.69 -6.94
CA LEU A 60 16.78 6.11 -6.77
C LEU A 60 16.96 7.01 -5.56
N ARG A 61 15.99 7.86 -5.28
CA ARG A 61 16.05 8.70 -4.09
C ARG A 61 15.99 7.85 -2.83
N CYS A 62 15.08 6.87 -2.82
CA CYS A 62 14.95 5.96 -1.67
C CYS A 62 16.24 5.16 -1.47
N GLU A 63 16.86 4.73 -2.56
CA GLU A 63 18.12 3.98 -2.46
C GLU A 63 19.21 4.84 -1.85
N LYS A 64 19.32 6.09 -2.30
CA LYS A 64 20.33 7.00 -1.78
C LYS A 64 20.16 7.20 -0.27
N GLU A 65 18.92 7.38 0.17
CA GLU A 65 18.66 7.58 1.59
C GLU A 65 18.89 6.29 2.38
N ALA A 66 18.49 5.16 1.83
CA ALA A 66 18.67 3.89 2.53
C ALA A 66 20.14 3.54 2.70
N LYS A 67 20.99 3.91 1.75
CA LYS A 67 22.44 3.65 1.88
C LYS A 67 23.07 4.43 3.01
N LYS A 68 22.47 5.55 3.42
CA LYS A 68 22.95 6.27 4.58
C LYS A 68 22.69 5.47 5.85
N ASP A 69 21.56 4.74 5.89
CA ASP A 69 21.22 3.93 7.05
C ASP A 69 21.98 2.62 7.07
N ASP A 70 22.27 2.07 5.89
CA ASP A 70 22.85 0.73 5.78
C ASP A 70 23.85 0.71 4.61
N PRO A 71 25.04 1.29 4.83
CA PRO A 71 26.00 1.45 3.73
C PRO A 71 26.58 0.13 3.23
N LEU A 72 26.40 -0.97 3.95
CA LEU A 72 27.00 -2.24 3.58
C LEU A 72 26.03 -3.18 2.87
N ILE A 73 24.78 -2.75 2.68
CA ILE A 73 23.80 -3.63 2.04
C ILE A 73 24.22 -3.86 0.58
N SER A 74 24.20 -5.11 0.16
CA SER A 74 24.60 -5.44 -1.21
C SER A 74 23.42 -5.67 -2.13
N VAL A 75 22.27 -6.08 -1.59
CA VAL A 75 21.06 -6.28 -2.38
C VAL A 75 20.01 -5.32 -1.84
N MET A 76 19.85 -4.20 -2.52
CA MET A 76 19.03 -3.10 -2.01
C MET A 76 17.58 -3.53 -1.79
N ALA A 77 17.03 -4.37 -2.66
CA ALA A 77 15.63 -4.80 -2.54
C ALA A 77 15.36 -5.55 -1.23
N LEU A 78 16.41 -6.02 -0.55
CA LEU A 78 16.28 -6.72 0.72
C LEU A 78 16.48 -5.81 1.93
N SER A 79 16.77 -4.54 1.72
CA SER A 79 16.95 -3.60 2.81
C SER A 79 15.58 -3.13 3.32
N GLN A 80 15.32 -3.33 4.61
CA GLN A 80 14.05 -2.88 5.17
C GLN A 80 13.95 -1.36 5.17
N SER A 81 15.06 -0.65 5.35
CA SER A 81 15.04 0.80 5.24
C SER A 81 14.59 1.24 3.85
N TYR A 82 15.13 0.60 2.81
CA TYR A 82 14.72 0.90 1.45
C TYR A 82 13.25 0.56 1.22
N GLN A 83 12.85 -0.63 1.65
CA GLN A 83 11.46 -1.08 1.49
C GLN A 83 10.49 -0.12 2.19
N ALA A 84 10.83 0.32 3.39
CA ALA A 84 9.98 1.24 4.13
C ALA A 84 9.88 2.60 3.45
N ARG A 85 10.99 3.08 2.88
CA ARG A 85 10.97 4.36 2.17
C ARG A 85 10.13 4.28 0.89
N VAL A 86 10.22 3.16 0.18
CA VAL A 86 9.39 2.95 -1.00
C VAL A 86 7.92 2.85 -0.59
N ALA A 87 7.64 2.18 0.52
CA ALA A 87 6.27 2.08 1.02
C ALA A 87 5.70 3.46 1.35
N ALA A 88 6.50 4.32 1.97
CA ALA A 88 6.05 5.66 2.30
C ALA A 88 5.66 6.43 1.04
N ALA A 89 6.46 6.30 -0.02
CA ALA A 89 6.14 6.95 -1.28
C ALA A 89 4.87 6.37 -1.91
N ALA A 90 4.73 5.05 -1.89
CA ALA A 90 3.57 4.38 -2.46
C ALA A 90 2.29 4.74 -1.71
N ALA A 91 2.37 4.86 -0.40
CA ALA A 91 1.22 5.17 0.45
C ALA A 91 0.99 6.66 0.63
N ASN A 92 1.92 7.48 0.14
CA ASN A 92 1.87 8.93 0.28
C ASN A 92 1.82 9.35 1.75
N VAL A 93 2.69 8.74 2.54
CA VAL A 93 2.86 9.09 3.95
C VAL A 93 4.34 9.35 4.20
N LYS A 94 4.66 9.85 5.38
CA LYS A 94 6.04 10.10 5.74
C LYS A 94 6.73 8.81 6.15
N TYR A 95 8.04 8.76 5.92
CA TYR A 95 8.84 7.62 6.29
C TYR A 95 8.67 7.26 7.76
N ASP A 96 8.66 8.29 8.64
CA ASP A 96 8.51 8.05 10.07
C ASP A 96 7.19 7.37 10.40
N GLU A 97 6.15 7.64 9.63
CA GLU A 97 4.86 7.01 9.87
C GLU A 97 4.91 5.50 9.59
N ILE A 98 5.72 5.10 8.63
CA ILE A 98 5.93 3.68 8.38
C ILE A 98 6.73 3.06 9.52
N LEU A 99 7.74 3.77 10.02
CA LEU A 99 8.58 3.24 11.10
C LEU A 99 7.82 3.10 12.41
N GLU A 100 6.73 3.84 12.58
CA GLU A 100 5.95 3.79 13.81
C GLU A 100 4.91 2.67 13.83
N LEU A 101 4.78 1.94 12.73
CA LEU A 101 3.85 0.82 12.68
C LEU A 101 4.28 -0.26 13.66
N SER A 102 3.31 -1.09 14.09
CA SER A 102 3.67 -2.27 14.89
C SER A 102 4.62 -3.15 14.09
N GLY A 103 5.40 -3.97 14.77
CA GLY A 103 6.35 -4.84 14.09
C GLY A 103 5.69 -5.74 13.05
N ALA A 104 4.51 -6.27 13.37
CA ALA A 104 3.80 -7.14 12.44
C ALA A 104 3.35 -6.36 11.20
N ASP A 105 2.83 -5.16 11.40
CA ASP A 105 2.37 -4.33 10.30
C ASP A 105 3.54 -3.85 9.46
N PHE A 106 4.62 -3.44 10.10
CA PHE A 106 5.84 -3.02 9.40
C PHE A 106 6.36 -4.14 8.50
N THR A 107 6.43 -5.35 9.04
CA THR A 107 6.91 -6.50 8.27
C THR A 107 5.99 -6.79 7.09
N ALA A 108 4.68 -6.71 7.29
CA ALA A 108 3.73 -6.95 6.21
C ALA A 108 3.90 -5.92 5.08
N VAL A 109 4.10 -4.65 5.45
CA VAL A 109 4.31 -3.59 4.47
C VAL A 109 5.60 -3.83 3.70
N CYS A 110 6.68 -4.13 4.42
CA CYS A 110 7.97 -4.37 3.78
C CYS A 110 7.92 -5.56 2.83
N LEU A 111 7.19 -6.61 3.18
CA LEU A 111 7.07 -7.77 2.31
C LEU A 111 6.36 -7.43 1.01
N LYS A 112 5.30 -6.62 1.09
CA LYS A 112 4.62 -6.18 -0.13
C LYS A 112 5.54 -5.41 -1.04
N VAL A 113 6.34 -4.52 -0.47
CA VAL A 113 7.31 -3.75 -1.25
C VAL A 113 8.36 -4.67 -1.86
N GLN A 114 8.86 -5.63 -1.07
CA GLN A 114 9.85 -6.56 -1.58
C GLN A 114 9.30 -7.30 -2.80
N ASN A 115 8.06 -7.77 -2.73
CA ASN A 115 7.43 -8.47 -3.85
C ASN A 115 7.35 -7.57 -5.08
N PHE A 116 7.00 -6.30 -4.89
CA PHE A 116 6.96 -5.34 -5.98
C PHE A 116 8.34 -5.16 -6.60
N LEU A 117 9.36 -4.97 -5.76
CA LEU A 117 10.73 -4.74 -6.25
C LEU A 117 11.31 -5.95 -6.95
N MET A 118 10.89 -7.14 -6.56
CA MET A 118 11.39 -8.38 -7.16
C MET A 118 10.57 -8.80 -8.37
N GLY A 119 9.62 -7.98 -8.78
CA GLY A 119 8.83 -8.26 -9.97
C GLY A 119 7.63 -9.13 -9.75
N SER A 120 7.31 -9.49 -8.51
CA SER A 120 6.10 -10.23 -8.20
C SER A 120 4.96 -9.26 -7.96
N ARG A 121 3.88 -9.45 -8.65
CA ARG A 121 2.78 -8.52 -8.52
C ARG A 121 1.50 -9.17 -7.98
#